data_5af96a43b11821401b514786aca5b394
#
_entry.id   5af96a43b11821401b514786aca5b394
#
_cell.length_a   1.000
_cell.length_b   1.000
_cell.length_c   1.000
_cell.angle_alpha   90.00
_cell.angle_beta   90.00
_cell.angle_gamma   90.00
#
_symmetry.space_group_name_H-M   'P 1'
#
loop_
_entity.id
_entity.type
_entity.pdbx_description
1 polymer ?
#
loop_
_entity_poly.entity_id
_entity_poly.type
_entity_poly.pdbx_seq_one_letter_code
_entity_poly.pdbx_strand_id
1 'polypeptide(L)'
;MNDRIVFEDVSKFYGEILGVNRVHLSIPPGVTSLVGPNGSGKTTLMNLMTGLVRPTRGRVHILGLDPGEPEELFKILGYSTQFDSFPKGLTGFQFVYSYLRLAGRDSQTAEQMAWRAVERVNLTEAASRNVAGYSKGMRQRIRLAQALCHNPRVLVLDEPLNGLDPLARAEMIALFRAAAGDGCYVIISSHILHEVDAISDQVILLSNGYVVAEGQIQGVRNEIREHPAQILIRCDRPRDLAAKMMDSEHTIEVRIHNDERGLLIKTKDADGFYLMLNHIAVNGIEIESVAPADDDVNSVYEYLIGSDEVVR
;
A
#
# COMPACT_ATOMS: atom_id res chain seq x y z
N MET A 1 -28.59 -8.43 0.44
CA MET A 1 -27.37 -9.20 0.79
C MET A 1 -26.24 -8.22 0.92
N ASN A 2 -25.51 -8.23 2.03
CA ASN A 2 -24.39 -7.30 2.24
C ASN A 2 -23.21 -7.67 1.33
N ASP A 3 -23.15 -7.04 0.17
CA ASP A 3 -22.04 -7.20 -0.79
C ASP A 3 -20.89 -6.24 -0.48
N ARG A 4 -20.50 -6.13 0.80
CA ARG A 4 -19.43 -5.25 1.26
C ARG A 4 -18.55 -5.94 2.30
N ILE A 5 -17.34 -5.46 2.44
CA ILE A 5 -16.47 -5.78 3.57
C ILE A 5 -16.78 -4.76 4.65
N VAL A 6 -17.25 -5.21 5.83
CA VAL A 6 -17.78 -4.33 6.87
C VAL A 6 -17.05 -4.59 8.19
N PHE A 7 -16.65 -3.50 8.85
CA PHE A 7 -16.13 -3.50 10.23
C PHE A 7 -17.11 -2.70 11.10
N GLU A 8 -17.57 -3.30 12.20
CA GLU A 8 -18.52 -2.68 13.14
C GLU A 8 -17.89 -2.59 14.54
N ASP A 9 -17.46 -1.37 14.93
CA ASP A 9 -16.82 -1.06 16.23
C ASP A 9 -15.66 -2.01 16.58
N VAL A 10 -14.81 -2.30 15.58
CA VAL A 10 -13.79 -3.34 15.70
C VAL A 10 -12.56 -2.83 16.43
N SER A 11 -12.18 -3.53 17.51
CA SER A 11 -10.91 -3.33 18.20
C SER A 11 -10.15 -4.64 18.31
N LYS A 12 -8.83 -4.57 18.15
CA LYS A 12 -7.92 -5.71 18.36
C LYS A 12 -6.75 -5.31 19.23
N PHE A 13 -6.60 -6.04 20.33
CA PHE A 13 -5.47 -5.96 21.24
C PHE A 13 -4.67 -7.26 21.20
N TYR A 14 -3.35 -7.16 21.25
CA TYR A 14 -2.40 -8.26 21.43
C TYR A 14 -1.78 -8.12 22.84
N GLY A 15 -2.49 -8.65 23.85
CA GLY A 15 -2.20 -8.33 25.24
C GLY A 15 -2.48 -6.84 25.50
N GLU A 16 -1.45 -6.09 25.91
CA GLU A 16 -1.53 -4.63 26.14
C GLU A 16 -1.26 -3.79 24.88
N ILE A 17 -0.79 -4.42 23.79
CA ILE A 17 -0.45 -3.72 22.56
C ILE A 17 -1.71 -3.52 21.72
N LEU A 18 -1.99 -2.27 21.35
CA LEU A 18 -3.06 -1.92 20.44
C LEU A 18 -2.68 -2.28 19.00
N GLY A 19 -3.52 -3.09 18.34
CA GLY A 19 -3.43 -3.32 16.90
C GLY A 19 -4.30 -2.34 16.12
N VAL A 20 -5.62 -2.32 16.41
CA VAL A 20 -6.59 -1.35 15.88
C VAL A 20 -7.67 -1.05 16.91
N ASN A 21 -8.27 0.15 16.85
CA ASN A 21 -9.26 0.58 17.83
C ASN A 21 -10.50 1.21 17.18
N ARG A 22 -11.68 0.70 17.57
CA ARG A 22 -13.01 1.20 17.21
C ARG A 22 -13.19 1.50 15.72
N VAL A 23 -12.69 0.59 14.89
CA VAL A 23 -12.76 0.72 13.43
C VAL A 23 -14.19 0.51 12.96
N HIS A 24 -14.71 1.49 12.21
CA HIS A 24 -15.96 1.42 11.46
C HIS A 24 -15.63 1.64 10.00
N LEU A 25 -15.79 0.63 9.14
CA LEU A 25 -15.47 0.70 7.72
C LEU A 25 -16.52 -0.04 6.90
N SER A 26 -16.75 0.45 5.69
CA SER A 26 -17.60 -0.22 4.70
C SER A 26 -16.93 -0.14 3.32
N ILE A 27 -16.08 -1.12 3.02
CA ILE A 27 -15.25 -1.13 1.82
C ILE A 27 -16.09 -1.58 0.62
N PRO A 28 -16.18 -0.77 -0.44
CA PRO A 28 -16.88 -1.10 -1.69
C PRO A 28 -16.05 -2.03 -2.58
N PRO A 29 -16.63 -2.59 -3.68
CA PRO A 29 -15.86 -3.25 -4.73
C PRO A 29 -14.87 -2.29 -5.40
N GLY A 30 -13.82 -2.83 -6.02
CA GLY A 30 -12.73 -2.06 -6.62
C GLY A 30 -11.41 -2.22 -5.87
N VAL A 31 -10.47 -1.33 -6.11
CA VAL A 31 -9.17 -1.34 -5.44
C VAL A 31 -9.18 -0.37 -4.27
N THR A 32 -8.98 -0.89 -3.06
CA THR A 32 -8.85 -0.10 -1.82
C THR A 32 -7.45 -0.24 -1.25
N SER A 33 -6.76 0.87 -1.02
CA SER A 33 -5.46 0.87 -0.36
C SER A 33 -5.56 1.22 1.12
N LEU A 34 -4.94 0.39 1.94
CA LEU A 34 -4.65 0.66 3.35
C LEU A 34 -3.29 1.36 3.44
N VAL A 35 -3.28 2.61 3.85
CA VAL A 35 -2.07 3.45 3.85
C VAL A 35 -1.72 3.83 5.27
N GLY A 36 -0.43 3.82 5.59
CA GLY A 36 0.02 4.19 6.92
C GLY A 36 1.45 3.77 7.22
N PRO A 37 2.12 4.40 8.21
CA PRO A 37 3.45 4.00 8.65
C PRO A 37 3.47 2.58 9.20
N ASN A 38 4.67 2.06 9.45
CA ASN A 38 4.82 0.77 10.12
C ASN A 38 4.21 0.84 11.52
N GLY A 39 3.45 -0.19 11.91
CA GLY A 39 2.74 -0.21 13.19
C GLY A 39 1.38 0.51 13.20
N SER A 40 0.94 1.14 12.11
CA SER A 40 -0.35 1.85 12.05
C SER A 40 -1.59 0.95 12.14
N GLY A 41 -1.44 -0.38 11.99
CA GLY A 41 -2.57 -1.33 12.08
C GLY A 41 -2.97 -1.99 10.76
N LYS A 42 -2.31 -1.70 9.62
CA LYS A 42 -2.62 -2.28 8.28
C LYS A 42 -2.70 -3.80 8.31
N THR A 43 -1.61 -4.46 8.73
CA THR A 43 -1.53 -5.93 8.82
C THR A 43 -2.56 -6.49 9.82
N THR A 44 -2.88 -5.75 10.89
CA THR A 44 -3.94 -6.16 11.83
C THR A 44 -5.31 -6.17 11.15
N LEU A 45 -5.66 -5.14 10.38
CA LEU A 45 -6.92 -5.11 9.61
C LEU A 45 -6.97 -6.26 8.59
N MET A 46 -5.89 -6.50 7.87
CA MET A 46 -5.80 -7.62 6.91
C MET A 46 -5.95 -8.97 7.60
N ASN A 47 -5.31 -9.17 8.75
CA ASN A 47 -5.43 -10.41 9.53
C ASN A 47 -6.85 -10.62 10.09
N LEU A 48 -7.56 -9.55 10.41
CA LEU A 48 -8.98 -9.60 10.79
C LEU A 48 -9.86 -9.99 9.60
N MET A 49 -9.62 -9.43 8.40
CA MET A 49 -10.35 -9.80 7.17
C MET A 49 -10.14 -11.26 6.77
N THR A 50 -8.92 -11.76 6.97
CA THR A 50 -8.54 -13.13 6.58
C THR A 50 -8.86 -14.18 7.64
N GLY A 51 -9.41 -13.78 8.79
CA GLY A 51 -9.71 -14.69 9.89
C GLY A 51 -8.48 -15.23 10.65
N LEU A 52 -7.27 -14.75 10.32
CA LEU A 52 -6.04 -15.15 11.01
C LEU A 52 -6.01 -14.67 12.47
N VAL A 53 -6.72 -13.58 12.76
CA VAL A 53 -6.95 -13.14 14.14
C VAL A 53 -8.43 -12.79 14.32
N ARG A 54 -8.95 -13.00 15.53
CA ARG A 54 -10.31 -12.58 15.89
C ARG A 54 -10.27 -11.19 16.51
N PRO A 55 -11.30 -10.35 16.32
CA PRO A 55 -11.41 -9.08 17.01
C PRO A 55 -11.53 -9.31 18.52
N THR A 56 -10.99 -8.37 19.30
CA THR A 56 -11.22 -8.32 20.76
C THR A 56 -12.60 -7.76 21.06
N ARG A 57 -13.06 -6.82 20.22
CA ARG A 57 -14.39 -6.20 20.28
C ARG A 57 -14.89 -5.93 18.87
N GLY A 58 -16.21 -5.90 18.70
CA GLY A 58 -16.86 -5.63 17.42
C GLY A 58 -16.97 -6.85 16.52
N ARG A 59 -17.35 -6.62 15.27
CA ARG A 59 -17.57 -7.68 14.27
C ARG A 59 -16.99 -7.30 12.91
N VAL A 60 -16.52 -8.30 12.18
CA VAL A 60 -16.08 -8.15 10.79
C VAL A 60 -16.94 -9.06 9.92
N HIS A 61 -17.38 -8.56 8.78
CA HIS A 61 -18.11 -9.35 7.78
C HIS A 61 -17.46 -9.17 6.40
N ILE A 62 -17.16 -10.28 5.75
CA ILE A 62 -16.59 -10.32 4.41
C ILE A 62 -17.67 -10.83 3.45
N LEU A 63 -18.32 -9.92 2.73
CA LEU A 63 -19.44 -10.22 1.84
C LEU A 63 -20.54 -11.05 2.53
N GLY A 64 -20.81 -10.72 3.80
CA GLY A 64 -21.79 -11.41 4.65
C GLY A 64 -21.28 -12.62 5.41
N LEU A 65 -20.04 -13.08 5.17
CA LEU A 65 -19.41 -14.19 5.91
C LEU A 65 -18.68 -13.66 7.15
N ASP A 66 -18.70 -14.46 8.22
CA ASP A 66 -17.84 -14.24 9.39
C ASP A 66 -16.44 -14.80 9.10
N PRO A 67 -15.35 -14.00 9.22
CA PRO A 67 -13.99 -14.50 9.07
C PRO A 67 -13.61 -15.61 10.07
N GLY A 68 -14.37 -15.77 11.14
CA GLY A 68 -14.24 -16.90 12.07
C GLY A 68 -14.66 -18.25 11.49
N GLU A 69 -15.28 -18.28 10.32
CA GLU A 69 -15.70 -19.48 9.58
C GLU A 69 -14.79 -19.69 8.34
N PRO A 70 -13.58 -20.23 8.52
CA PRO A 70 -12.53 -20.23 7.50
C PRO A 70 -12.88 -21.05 6.27
N GLU A 71 -13.68 -22.10 6.40
CA GLU A 71 -14.02 -22.99 5.28
C GLU A 71 -14.80 -22.26 4.17
N GLU A 72 -15.74 -21.41 4.51
CA GLU A 72 -16.50 -20.62 3.53
C GLU A 72 -15.70 -19.40 3.07
N LEU A 73 -14.99 -18.76 4.00
CA LEU A 73 -14.17 -17.59 3.70
C LEU A 73 -13.11 -17.89 2.63
N PHE A 74 -12.34 -18.97 2.78
CA PHE A 74 -11.26 -19.29 1.84
C PHE A 74 -11.71 -19.75 0.45
N LYS A 75 -13.01 -20.01 0.26
CA LYS A 75 -13.57 -20.21 -1.07
C LYS A 75 -13.65 -18.91 -1.88
N ILE A 76 -13.77 -17.77 -1.19
CA ILE A 76 -13.98 -16.46 -1.81
C ILE A 76 -12.83 -15.48 -1.57
N LEU A 77 -11.85 -15.80 -0.71
CA LEU A 77 -10.77 -14.90 -0.31
C LEU A 77 -9.40 -15.48 -0.69
N GLY A 78 -8.62 -14.67 -1.41
CA GLY A 78 -7.20 -14.91 -1.66
C GLY A 78 -6.34 -13.97 -0.81
N TYR A 79 -5.26 -14.49 -0.24
CA TYR A 79 -4.36 -13.73 0.60
C TYR A 79 -2.89 -13.91 0.21
N SER A 80 -2.18 -12.79 0.09
CA SER A 80 -0.73 -12.76 -0.09
C SER A 80 -0.09 -11.95 1.04
N THR A 81 0.72 -12.62 1.86
CA THR A 81 1.41 -12.01 2.99
C THR A 81 2.70 -11.31 2.56
N GLN A 82 3.19 -10.38 3.40
CA GLN A 82 4.49 -9.73 3.19
C GLN A 82 5.68 -10.70 3.35
N PHE A 83 5.53 -11.81 4.10
CA PHE A 83 6.63 -12.71 4.42
C PHE A 83 7.14 -13.48 3.21
N ASP A 84 8.47 -13.47 3.00
CA ASP A 84 9.17 -14.16 1.90
C ASP A 84 9.51 -15.62 2.25
N SER A 85 8.54 -16.35 2.80
CA SER A 85 8.68 -17.75 3.19
C SER A 85 7.91 -18.65 2.25
N PHE A 86 8.60 -19.67 1.73
CA PHE A 86 8.03 -20.71 0.89
C PHE A 86 8.38 -22.10 1.45
N PRO A 87 7.52 -23.11 1.29
CA PRO A 87 7.87 -24.48 1.60
C PRO A 87 9.11 -24.91 0.80
N LYS A 88 10.06 -25.56 1.47
CA LYS A 88 11.32 -26.00 0.81
C LYS A 88 11.04 -27.05 -0.26
N GLY A 89 11.78 -26.94 -1.36
CA GLY A 89 11.81 -27.95 -2.43
C GLY A 89 10.69 -27.86 -3.46
N LEU A 90 9.71 -26.97 -3.31
CA LEU A 90 8.62 -26.82 -4.28
C LEU A 90 9.06 -26.00 -5.50
N THR A 91 8.59 -26.41 -6.67
CA THR A 91 8.60 -25.56 -7.88
C THR A 91 7.47 -24.53 -7.81
N GLY A 92 7.53 -23.48 -8.66
CA GLY A 92 6.46 -22.50 -8.75
C GLY A 92 5.09 -23.13 -9.04
N PHE A 93 5.05 -24.05 -10.00
CA PHE A 93 3.83 -24.80 -10.31
C PHE A 93 3.34 -25.62 -9.11
N GLN A 94 4.22 -26.41 -8.48
CA GLN A 94 3.86 -27.23 -7.32
C GLN A 94 3.35 -26.41 -6.14
N PHE A 95 3.89 -25.21 -5.95
CA PHE A 95 3.42 -24.31 -4.90
C PHE A 95 1.94 -23.92 -5.11
N VAL A 96 1.57 -23.44 -6.30
CA VAL A 96 0.18 -23.06 -6.61
C VAL A 96 -0.75 -24.29 -6.64
N TYR A 97 -0.30 -25.38 -7.26
CA TYR A 97 -1.04 -26.64 -7.32
C TYR A 97 -1.38 -27.18 -5.92
N SER A 98 -0.42 -27.14 -4.99
CA SER A 98 -0.63 -27.62 -3.63
C SER A 98 -1.73 -26.84 -2.90
N TYR A 99 -1.78 -25.51 -3.10
CA TYR A 99 -2.86 -24.69 -2.54
C TYR A 99 -4.24 -25.10 -3.06
N LEU A 100 -4.37 -25.33 -4.36
CA LEU A 100 -5.63 -25.78 -4.95
C LEU A 100 -6.05 -27.16 -4.46
N ARG A 101 -5.09 -28.05 -4.25
CA ARG A 101 -5.35 -29.39 -3.65
C ARG A 101 -5.83 -29.26 -2.20
N LEU A 102 -5.20 -28.38 -1.41
CA LEU A 102 -5.65 -28.08 -0.04
C LEU A 102 -7.04 -27.42 -0.01
N ALA A 103 -7.37 -26.62 -1.02
CA ALA A 103 -8.70 -26.05 -1.19
C ALA A 103 -9.76 -27.07 -1.71
N GLY A 104 -9.43 -28.38 -1.72
CA GLY A 104 -10.36 -29.45 -2.07
C GLY A 104 -10.60 -29.66 -3.56
N ARG A 105 -9.81 -29.03 -4.46
CA ARG A 105 -9.93 -29.28 -5.90
C ARG A 105 -9.38 -30.66 -6.25
N ASP A 106 -10.04 -31.37 -7.16
CA ASP A 106 -9.50 -32.64 -7.70
C ASP A 106 -8.19 -32.38 -8.47
N SER A 107 -7.45 -33.44 -8.76
CA SER A 107 -6.12 -33.36 -9.37
C SER A 107 -6.14 -32.65 -10.74
N GLN A 108 -7.09 -33.00 -11.59
CA GLN A 108 -7.16 -32.46 -12.94
C GLN A 108 -7.57 -31.00 -12.96
N THR A 109 -8.58 -30.63 -12.17
CA THR A 109 -9.01 -29.22 -11.98
C THR A 109 -7.89 -28.39 -11.38
N ALA A 110 -7.22 -28.87 -10.33
CA ALA A 110 -6.12 -28.19 -9.69
C ALA A 110 -4.95 -27.95 -10.66
N GLU A 111 -4.61 -28.92 -11.50
CA GLU A 111 -3.56 -28.77 -12.51
C GLU A 111 -3.88 -27.68 -13.53
N GLN A 112 -5.08 -27.69 -14.08
CA GLN A 112 -5.52 -26.68 -15.05
C GLN A 112 -5.54 -25.28 -14.44
N MET A 113 -6.08 -25.14 -13.23
CA MET A 113 -6.15 -23.87 -12.53
C MET A 113 -4.74 -23.36 -12.15
N ALA A 114 -3.83 -24.24 -11.73
CA ALA A 114 -2.46 -23.88 -11.40
C ALA A 114 -1.71 -23.31 -12.61
N TRP A 115 -1.81 -23.98 -13.77
CA TRP A 115 -1.20 -23.48 -15.02
C TRP A 115 -1.75 -22.11 -15.41
N ARG A 116 -3.07 -21.92 -15.40
CA ARG A 116 -3.70 -20.62 -15.68
C ARG A 116 -3.21 -19.53 -14.73
N ALA A 117 -3.08 -19.84 -13.44
CA ALA A 117 -2.61 -18.87 -12.45
C ALA A 117 -1.14 -18.48 -12.66
N VAL A 118 -0.28 -19.44 -13.01
CA VAL A 118 1.14 -19.21 -13.32
C VAL A 118 1.31 -18.40 -14.62
N GLU A 119 0.51 -18.70 -15.64
CA GLU A 119 0.48 -17.97 -16.90
C GLU A 119 0.05 -16.51 -16.67
N ARG A 120 -1.00 -16.29 -15.87
CA ARG A 120 -1.53 -14.95 -15.54
C ARG A 120 -0.48 -14.00 -14.91
N VAL A 121 0.55 -14.54 -14.27
CA VAL A 121 1.64 -13.78 -13.66
C VAL A 121 2.94 -13.83 -14.45
N ASN A 122 2.92 -14.28 -15.70
CA ASN A 122 4.08 -14.39 -16.60
C ASN A 122 5.24 -15.23 -16.01
N LEU A 123 4.92 -16.41 -15.42
CA LEU A 123 5.92 -17.32 -14.84
C LEU A 123 5.92 -18.72 -15.48
N THR A 124 5.31 -18.89 -16.65
CA THR A 124 5.18 -20.20 -17.33
C THR A 124 6.53 -20.86 -17.56
N GLU A 125 7.52 -20.13 -18.09
CA GLU A 125 8.87 -20.66 -18.37
C GLU A 125 9.65 -21.03 -17.09
N ALA A 126 9.34 -20.38 -15.98
CA ALA A 126 9.98 -20.64 -14.70
C ALA A 126 9.19 -21.60 -13.79
N ALA A 127 8.01 -22.04 -14.21
CA ALA A 127 7.08 -22.81 -13.39
C ALA A 127 7.66 -24.10 -12.82
N SER A 128 8.55 -24.77 -13.56
CA SER A 128 9.24 -26.01 -13.17
C SER A 128 10.48 -25.79 -12.31
N ARG A 129 10.95 -24.55 -12.17
CA ARG A 129 12.12 -24.21 -11.34
C ARG A 129 11.73 -24.13 -9.87
N ASN A 130 12.65 -24.50 -8.98
CA ASN A 130 12.46 -24.36 -7.54
C ASN A 130 12.31 -22.87 -7.15
N VAL A 131 11.30 -22.56 -6.32
CA VAL A 131 11.01 -21.18 -5.86
C VAL A 131 12.20 -20.56 -5.09
N ALA A 132 13.02 -21.37 -4.43
CA ALA A 132 14.23 -20.88 -3.77
C ALA A 132 15.20 -20.18 -4.74
N GLY A 133 15.19 -20.53 -6.03
CA GLY A 133 15.98 -19.89 -7.08
C GLY A 133 15.29 -18.72 -7.79
N TYR A 134 14.11 -18.29 -7.33
CA TYR A 134 13.40 -17.16 -7.91
C TYR A 134 13.98 -15.82 -7.44
N SER A 135 13.97 -14.82 -8.34
CA SER A 135 14.21 -13.44 -7.96
C SER A 135 13.10 -12.93 -7.00
N LYS A 136 13.32 -11.80 -6.34
CA LYS A 136 12.30 -11.20 -5.46
C LYS A 136 10.99 -10.96 -6.22
N GLY A 137 11.06 -10.40 -7.43
CA GLY A 137 9.88 -10.16 -8.28
C GLY A 137 9.18 -11.45 -8.70
N MET A 138 9.92 -12.52 -9.03
CA MET A 138 9.34 -13.83 -9.34
C MET A 138 8.63 -14.44 -8.12
N ARG A 139 9.22 -14.30 -6.93
CA ARG A 139 8.59 -14.76 -5.67
C ARG A 139 7.29 -14.01 -5.39
N GLN A 140 7.27 -12.70 -5.62
CA GLN A 140 6.07 -11.87 -5.46
C GLN A 140 4.97 -12.31 -6.44
N ARG A 141 5.32 -12.51 -7.71
CA ARG A 141 4.38 -12.98 -8.74
C ARG A 141 3.80 -14.36 -8.44
N ILE A 142 4.60 -15.31 -7.97
CA ILE A 142 4.07 -16.65 -7.67
C ILE A 142 3.16 -16.67 -6.44
N ARG A 143 3.36 -15.78 -5.46
CA ARG A 143 2.41 -15.56 -4.36
C ARG A 143 1.10 -14.97 -4.85
N LEU A 144 1.18 -13.99 -5.75
CA LEU A 144 -0.04 -13.46 -6.37
C LEU A 144 -0.77 -14.55 -7.16
N ALA A 145 -0.05 -15.40 -7.91
CA ALA A 145 -0.65 -16.54 -8.57
C ALA A 145 -1.39 -17.46 -7.59
N GLN A 146 -0.77 -17.75 -6.44
CA GLN A 146 -1.42 -18.55 -5.39
C GLN A 146 -2.66 -17.86 -4.83
N ALA A 147 -2.60 -16.55 -4.57
CA ALA A 147 -3.74 -15.80 -4.03
C ALA A 147 -4.91 -15.71 -5.03
N LEU A 148 -4.62 -15.71 -6.35
CA LEU A 148 -5.59 -15.59 -7.44
C LEU A 148 -6.07 -16.95 -7.99
N CYS A 149 -5.40 -18.07 -7.66
CA CYS A 149 -5.56 -19.34 -8.38
C CYS A 149 -6.98 -19.94 -8.33
N HIS A 150 -7.76 -19.61 -7.31
CA HIS A 150 -9.13 -20.10 -7.13
C HIS A 150 -10.22 -19.09 -7.53
N ASN A 151 -9.83 -17.98 -8.21
CA ASN A 151 -10.71 -16.88 -8.63
C ASN A 151 -11.49 -16.26 -7.45
N PRO A 152 -10.79 -15.69 -6.47
CA PRO A 152 -11.43 -15.14 -5.28
C PRO A 152 -12.29 -13.91 -5.62
N ARG A 153 -13.34 -13.67 -4.81
CA ARG A 153 -14.11 -12.43 -4.83
C ARG A 153 -13.44 -11.31 -4.01
N VAL A 154 -12.58 -11.68 -3.07
CA VAL A 154 -11.80 -10.75 -2.23
C VAL A 154 -10.34 -11.14 -2.30
N LEU A 155 -9.48 -10.18 -2.62
CA LEU A 155 -8.03 -10.35 -2.70
C LEU A 155 -7.37 -9.40 -1.71
N VAL A 156 -6.67 -9.94 -0.73
CA VAL A 156 -5.94 -9.17 0.28
C VAL A 156 -4.45 -9.33 0.05
N LEU A 157 -3.73 -8.19 -0.11
CA LEU A 157 -2.33 -8.15 -0.52
C LEU A 157 -1.52 -7.26 0.42
N ASP A 158 -0.64 -7.84 1.21
CA ASP A 158 0.20 -7.10 2.14
C ASP A 158 1.52 -6.69 1.49
N GLU A 159 1.69 -5.39 1.23
CA GLU A 159 2.83 -4.75 0.55
C GLU A 159 3.26 -5.45 -0.77
N PRO A 160 2.34 -5.70 -1.71
CA PRO A 160 2.61 -6.53 -2.88
C PRO A 160 3.60 -5.92 -3.87
N LEU A 161 3.85 -4.62 -3.82
CA LEU A 161 4.74 -3.89 -4.73
C LEU A 161 6.14 -3.65 -4.14
N ASN A 162 6.36 -4.01 -2.87
CA ASN A 162 7.60 -3.70 -2.19
C ASN A 162 8.81 -4.41 -2.82
N GLY A 163 9.79 -3.58 -3.26
CA GLY A 163 11.06 -4.03 -3.84
C GLY A 163 10.93 -4.66 -5.23
N LEU A 164 9.88 -4.32 -5.97
CA LEU A 164 9.79 -4.57 -7.40
C LEU A 164 10.45 -3.44 -8.18
N ASP A 165 11.05 -3.79 -9.33
CA ASP A 165 11.45 -2.80 -10.33
C ASP A 165 10.22 -2.13 -10.98
N PRO A 166 10.39 -0.97 -11.66
CA PRO A 166 9.27 -0.23 -12.22
C PRO A 166 8.41 -1.02 -13.22
N LEU A 167 9.01 -1.90 -14.03
CA LEU A 167 8.29 -2.71 -15.00
C LEU A 167 7.43 -3.77 -14.32
N ALA A 168 8.03 -4.54 -13.39
CA ALA A 168 7.33 -5.55 -12.60
C ALA A 168 6.18 -4.92 -11.78
N ARG A 169 6.39 -3.71 -11.26
CA ARG A 169 5.37 -2.95 -10.54
C ARG A 169 4.19 -2.61 -11.45
N ALA A 170 4.45 -2.08 -12.65
CA ALA A 170 3.38 -1.74 -13.61
C ALA A 170 2.55 -2.97 -14.01
N GLU A 171 3.20 -4.12 -14.25
CA GLU A 171 2.52 -5.39 -14.54
C GLU A 171 1.64 -5.84 -13.38
N MET A 172 2.11 -5.74 -12.14
CA MET A 172 1.34 -6.10 -10.94
C MET A 172 0.11 -5.18 -10.78
N ILE A 173 0.28 -3.88 -10.98
CA ILE A 173 -0.83 -2.90 -10.95
C ILE A 173 -1.89 -3.26 -12.00
N ALA A 174 -1.47 -3.61 -13.22
CA ALA A 174 -2.40 -4.03 -14.27
C ALA A 174 -3.21 -5.28 -13.86
N LEU A 175 -2.57 -6.25 -13.19
CA LEU A 175 -3.26 -7.44 -12.66
C LEU A 175 -4.28 -7.09 -11.56
N PHE A 176 -3.96 -6.17 -10.65
CA PHE A 176 -4.89 -5.73 -9.61
C PHE A 176 -6.11 -5.04 -10.21
N ARG A 177 -5.89 -4.13 -11.16
CA ARG A 177 -6.98 -3.43 -11.87
C ARG A 177 -7.85 -4.38 -12.68
N ALA A 178 -7.25 -5.36 -13.35
CA ALA A 178 -8.01 -6.40 -14.08
C ALA A 178 -8.88 -7.22 -13.12
N ALA A 179 -8.34 -7.66 -11.98
CA ALA A 179 -9.11 -8.38 -10.97
C ALA A 179 -10.28 -7.55 -10.41
N ALA A 180 -10.05 -6.26 -10.14
CA ALA A 180 -11.11 -5.34 -9.70
C ALA A 180 -12.17 -5.10 -10.79
N GLY A 181 -11.75 -4.99 -12.06
CA GLY A 181 -12.66 -4.89 -13.21
C GLY A 181 -13.57 -6.11 -13.38
N ASP A 182 -13.10 -7.29 -12.96
CA ASP A 182 -13.89 -8.54 -12.89
C ASP A 182 -14.81 -8.60 -11.64
N GLY A 183 -14.90 -7.53 -10.85
CA GLY A 183 -15.74 -7.43 -9.66
C GLY A 183 -15.10 -7.94 -8.36
N CYS A 184 -13.80 -8.21 -8.35
CA CYS A 184 -13.06 -8.58 -7.14
C CYS A 184 -12.83 -7.34 -6.25
N TYR A 185 -12.94 -7.53 -4.93
CA TYR A 185 -12.51 -6.55 -3.92
C TYR A 185 -11.00 -6.71 -3.71
N VAL A 186 -10.21 -5.77 -4.16
CA VAL A 186 -8.75 -5.82 -4.04
C VAL A 186 -8.31 -4.89 -2.94
N ILE A 187 -7.80 -5.45 -1.84
CA ILE A 187 -7.31 -4.71 -0.68
C ILE A 187 -5.79 -4.79 -0.68
N ILE A 188 -5.13 -3.64 -0.72
CA ILE A 188 -3.67 -3.54 -0.81
C ILE A 188 -3.14 -2.71 0.36
N SER A 189 -2.10 -3.16 1.06
CA SER A 189 -1.35 -2.28 1.95
C SER A 189 -0.22 -1.57 1.21
N SER A 190 0.02 -0.32 1.53
CA SER A 190 1.18 0.44 1.09
C SER A 190 1.60 1.44 2.16
N HIS A 191 2.88 1.77 2.17
CA HIS A 191 3.41 2.89 2.95
C HIS A 191 3.82 4.07 2.04
N ILE A 192 3.51 4.01 0.74
CA ILE A 192 3.90 5.00 -0.28
C ILE A 192 2.64 5.56 -0.93
N LEU A 193 2.33 6.82 -0.66
CA LEU A 193 1.09 7.44 -1.10
C LEU A 193 0.98 7.60 -2.63
N HIS A 194 2.06 7.98 -3.31
CA HIS A 194 2.04 8.14 -4.76
C HIS A 194 1.82 6.82 -5.53
N GLU A 195 2.20 5.66 -4.94
CA GLU A 195 1.86 4.35 -5.51
C GLU A 195 0.36 4.09 -5.45
N VAL A 196 -0.25 4.47 -4.33
CA VAL A 196 -1.68 4.31 -4.08
C VAL A 196 -2.52 5.05 -5.11
N ASP A 197 -2.09 6.24 -5.48
CA ASP A 197 -2.73 7.09 -6.47
C ASP A 197 -2.81 6.44 -7.88
N ALA A 198 -1.77 5.72 -8.25
CA ALA A 198 -1.75 4.99 -9.51
C ALA A 198 -2.61 3.71 -9.50
N ILE A 199 -3.02 3.21 -8.33
CA ILE A 199 -3.61 1.88 -8.19
C ILE A 199 -5.06 1.92 -7.77
N SER A 200 -5.42 2.84 -6.83
CA SER A 200 -6.61 2.70 -6.00
C SER A 200 -7.73 3.65 -6.37
N ASP A 201 -8.95 3.16 -6.20
CA ASP A 201 -10.17 3.97 -6.28
C ASP A 201 -10.48 4.58 -4.92
N GLN A 202 -10.15 3.84 -3.85
CA GLN A 202 -10.42 4.19 -2.46
C GLN A 202 -9.14 4.10 -1.63
N VAL A 203 -9.03 4.95 -0.62
CA VAL A 203 -7.94 4.94 0.35
C VAL A 203 -8.48 4.95 1.77
N ILE A 204 -7.83 4.20 2.64
CA ILE A 204 -8.06 4.18 4.10
C ILE A 204 -6.73 4.51 4.75
N LEU A 205 -6.66 5.67 5.40
CA LEU A 205 -5.48 6.12 6.12
C LEU A 205 -5.53 5.64 7.56
N LEU A 206 -4.45 5.01 8.00
CA LEU A 206 -4.31 4.42 9.33
C LEU A 206 -3.17 5.05 10.12
N SER A 207 -3.40 5.42 11.35
CA SER A 207 -2.38 5.88 12.30
C SER A 207 -2.62 5.30 13.68
N ASN A 208 -1.57 4.77 14.32
CA ASN A 208 -1.59 4.29 15.71
C ASN A 208 -2.81 3.41 16.05
N GLY A 209 -3.26 2.61 15.08
CA GLY A 209 -4.41 1.72 15.23
C GLY A 209 -5.77 2.37 14.95
N TYR A 210 -5.82 3.62 14.52
CA TYR A 210 -7.05 4.33 14.17
C TYR A 210 -7.17 4.56 12.66
N VAL A 211 -8.40 4.56 12.16
CA VAL A 211 -8.71 5.10 10.83
C VAL A 211 -8.84 6.61 10.97
N VAL A 212 -7.93 7.34 10.32
CA VAL A 212 -7.88 8.81 10.39
C VAL A 212 -8.58 9.48 9.23
N ALA A 213 -8.63 8.81 8.07
CA ALA A 213 -9.41 9.24 6.92
C ALA A 213 -9.78 8.04 6.04
N GLU A 214 -10.91 8.13 5.35
CA GLU A 214 -11.33 7.19 4.31
C GLU A 214 -12.05 7.93 3.19
N GLY A 215 -11.88 7.49 1.95
CA GLY A 215 -12.58 8.09 0.82
C GLY A 215 -11.95 7.77 -0.54
N GLN A 216 -12.47 8.46 -1.56
CA GLN A 216 -11.87 8.40 -2.89
C GLN A 216 -10.50 9.09 -2.87
N ILE A 217 -9.53 8.50 -3.55
CA ILE A 217 -8.15 9.01 -3.59
C ILE A 217 -8.09 10.47 -4.08
N GLN A 218 -8.95 10.86 -5.02
CA GLN A 218 -9.03 12.24 -5.52
C GLN A 218 -9.47 13.24 -4.45
N GLY A 219 -10.39 12.85 -3.55
CA GLY A 219 -10.83 13.70 -2.42
C GLY A 219 -9.69 13.94 -1.44
N VAL A 220 -9.02 12.88 -1.01
CA VAL A 220 -7.85 12.96 -0.11
C VAL A 220 -6.73 13.80 -0.75
N ARG A 221 -6.50 13.64 -2.05
CA ARG A 221 -5.51 14.43 -2.80
C ARG A 221 -5.84 15.92 -2.86
N ASN A 222 -7.11 16.28 -3.02
CA ASN A 222 -7.51 17.69 -3.04
C ASN A 222 -7.30 18.33 -1.67
N GLU A 223 -7.64 17.64 -0.59
CA GLU A 223 -7.35 18.10 0.77
C GLU A 223 -5.84 18.30 0.98
N ILE A 224 -4.99 17.39 0.49
CA ILE A 224 -3.53 17.53 0.56
C ILE A 224 -3.03 18.70 -0.29
N ARG A 225 -3.58 18.92 -1.49
CA ARG A 225 -3.19 20.03 -2.40
C ARG A 225 -3.58 21.42 -1.89
N GLU A 226 -4.59 21.54 -1.04
CA GLU A 226 -4.96 22.81 -0.38
C GLU A 226 -3.93 23.24 0.67
N HIS A 227 -2.97 22.36 0.99
CA HIS A 227 -1.91 22.63 1.96
C HIS A 227 -0.57 22.94 1.30
N PRO A 228 0.28 23.71 2.00
CA PRO A 228 1.59 24.06 1.48
C PRO A 228 2.45 22.82 1.23
N ALA A 229 2.89 22.62 0.00
CA ALA A 229 3.81 21.56 -0.37
C ALA A 229 5.17 21.73 0.33
N GLN A 230 5.75 20.63 0.81
CA GLN A 230 7.10 20.62 1.37
C GLN A 230 8.10 20.08 0.33
N ILE A 231 9.16 20.82 0.08
CA ILE A 231 10.17 20.49 -0.92
C ILE A 231 11.55 20.46 -0.25
N LEU A 232 12.25 19.32 -0.38
CA LEU A 232 13.63 19.18 0.04
C LEU A 232 14.56 19.51 -1.14
N ILE A 233 15.45 20.49 -0.94
CA ILE A 233 16.45 20.89 -1.92
C ILE A 233 17.83 20.60 -1.37
N ARG A 234 18.68 19.92 -2.13
CA ARG A 234 20.10 19.75 -1.86
C ARG A 234 20.91 20.69 -2.74
N CYS A 235 21.82 21.43 -2.17
CA CYS A 235 22.63 22.40 -2.91
C CYS A 235 23.96 22.67 -2.20
N ASP A 236 24.90 23.28 -2.95
CA ASP A 236 26.24 23.64 -2.49
C ASP A 236 26.23 24.76 -1.43
N ARG A 237 25.26 25.68 -1.51
CA ARG A 237 25.15 26.87 -0.65
C ARG A 237 23.76 27.04 -0.04
N PRO A 238 23.37 26.21 0.95
CA PRO A 238 22.02 26.24 1.52
C PRO A 238 21.63 27.58 2.13
N ARG A 239 22.57 28.28 2.80
CA ARG A 239 22.28 29.57 3.45
C ARG A 239 22.02 30.68 2.44
N ASP A 240 22.76 30.71 1.34
CA ASP A 240 22.56 31.68 0.26
C ASP A 240 21.23 31.45 -0.45
N LEU A 241 20.89 30.16 -0.68
CA LEU A 241 19.61 29.76 -1.24
C LEU A 241 18.46 30.13 -0.30
N ALA A 242 18.59 29.87 1.01
CA ALA A 242 17.59 30.23 2.01
C ALA A 242 17.27 31.73 2.01
N ALA A 243 18.30 32.57 1.96
CA ALA A 243 18.12 34.04 1.92
C ALA A 243 17.34 34.50 0.70
N LYS A 244 17.64 33.92 -0.49
CA LYS A 244 16.90 34.23 -1.75
C LYS A 244 15.46 33.72 -1.73
N MET A 245 15.22 32.59 -1.05
CA MET A 245 13.88 31.97 -0.96
C MET A 245 12.98 32.71 0.02
N MET A 246 13.52 33.30 1.10
CA MET A 246 12.73 34.03 2.09
C MET A 246 12.08 35.30 1.53
N ASP A 247 12.67 35.91 0.51
CA ASP A 247 12.12 37.11 -0.15
C ASP A 247 11.06 36.80 -1.22
N SER A 248 10.74 35.52 -1.41
CA SER A 248 9.83 35.08 -2.47
C SER A 248 8.39 34.98 -1.97
N GLU A 249 7.44 35.46 -2.76
CA GLU A 249 5.99 35.30 -2.53
C GLU A 249 5.50 33.84 -2.65
N HIS A 250 6.29 32.97 -3.29
CA HIS A 250 5.99 31.53 -3.40
C HIS A 250 6.44 30.71 -2.18
N THR A 251 7.12 31.32 -1.21
CA THR A 251 7.69 30.62 -0.05
C THR A 251 6.98 31.02 1.24
N ILE A 252 6.51 30.03 2.00
CA ILE A 252 5.87 30.23 3.30
C ILE A 252 6.88 30.06 4.44
N GLU A 253 7.71 29.03 4.34
CA GLU A 253 8.67 28.65 5.37
C GLU A 253 9.92 28.07 4.72
N VAL A 254 11.08 28.43 5.28
CA VAL A 254 12.39 27.91 4.91
C VAL A 254 13.08 27.39 6.15
N ARG A 255 13.45 26.11 6.14
CA ARG A 255 14.29 25.50 7.19
C ARG A 255 15.56 24.92 6.57
N ILE A 256 16.70 25.17 7.19
CA ILE A 256 17.93 24.45 6.84
C ILE A 256 17.78 23.02 7.35
N HIS A 257 18.04 22.03 6.49
CA HIS A 257 17.98 20.63 6.86
C HIS A 257 19.05 20.30 7.92
N ASN A 258 18.79 19.32 8.78
CA ASN A 258 19.64 18.96 9.93
C ASN A 258 21.10 18.62 9.59
N ASP A 259 21.38 18.18 8.35
CA ASP A 259 22.73 17.87 7.86
C ASP A 259 23.45 19.09 7.25
N GLU A 260 22.84 20.27 7.29
CA GLU A 260 23.35 21.53 6.71
C GLU A 260 23.67 21.49 5.20
N ARG A 261 23.19 20.44 4.47
CA ARG A 261 23.41 20.25 3.03
C ARG A 261 22.18 20.53 2.17
N GLY A 262 21.16 21.12 2.74
CA GLY A 262 19.94 21.41 2.00
C GLY A 262 18.94 22.23 2.78
N LEU A 263 17.82 22.50 2.15
CA LEU A 263 16.69 23.26 2.66
C LEU A 263 15.42 22.43 2.58
N LEU A 264 14.59 22.54 3.62
CA LEU A 264 13.19 22.14 3.58
C LEU A 264 12.35 23.41 3.41
N ILE A 265 11.56 23.46 2.36
CA ILE A 265 10.78 24.64 1.99
C ILE A 265 9.30 24.28 1.93
N LYS A 266 8.44 25.17 2.51
CA LYS A 266 7.00 25.09 2.33
C LYS A 266 6.53 26.12 1.33
N THR A 267 5.72 25.71 0.36
CA THR A 267 5.12 26.56 -0.68
C THR A 267 3.65 26.24 -0.90
N LYS A 268 2.82 27.26 -1.17
CA LYS A 268 1.42 27.06 -1.65
C LYS A 268 1.33 26.96 -3.17
N ASP A 269 2.35 27.39 -3.88
CA ASP A 269 2.43 27.41 -5.33
C ASP A 269 3.68 26.66 -5.78
N ALA A 270 3.55 25.34 -5.90
CA ALA A 270 4.66 24.47 -6.29
C ALA A 270 5.18 24.81 -7.71
N ASP A 271 4.29 25.13 -8.65
CA ASP A 271 4.68 25.42 -10.03
C ASP A 271 5.45 26.74 -10.12
N GLY A 272 4.96 27.81 -9.50
CA GLY A 272 5.67 29.08 -9.39
C GLY A 272 6.99 28.95 -8.64
N PHE A 273 7.03 28.13 -7.60
CA PHE A 273 8.24 27.82 -6.85
C PHE A 273 9.30 27.11 -7.72
N TYR A 274 8.94 26.08 -8.51
CA TYR A 274 9.88 25.38 -9.38
C TYR A 274 10.44 26.29 -10.48
N LEU A 275 9.62 27.19 -11.03
CA LEU A 275 10.07 28.19 -12.02
C LEU A 275 11.11 29.14 -11.39
N MET A 276 10.84 29.64 -10.19
CA MET A 276 11.76 30.50 -9.45
C MET A 276 13.06 29.76 -9.11
N LEU A 277 12.98 28.54 -8.61
CA LEU A 277 14.14 27.71 -8.27
C LEU A 277 15.04 27.50 -9.49
N ASN A 278 14.45 27.23 -10.65
CA ASN A 278 15.18 27.08 -11.91
C ASN A 278 15.93 28.37 -12.28
N HIS A 279 15.29 29.53 -12.11
CA HIS A 279 15.92 30.83 -12.34
C HIS A 279 17.11 31.09 -11.38
N ILE A 280 17.01 30.66 -10.12
CA ILE A 280 18.11 30.80 -9.14
C ILE A 280 19.25 29.84 -9.47
N ALA A 281 18.98 28.63 -9.90
CA ALA A 281 19.99 27.65 -10.30
C ALA A 281 20.83 28.16 -11.50
N VAL A 282 20.18 28.74 -12.51
CA VAL A 282 20.87 29.32 -13.66
C VAL A 282 21.78 30.50 -13.24
N ASN A 283 21.47 31.20 -12.15
CA ASN A 283 22.22 32.34 -11.64
C ASN A 283 23.29 31.99 -10.58
N GLY A 284 23.74 30.74 -10.52
CA GLY A 284 25.01 30.38 -9.89
C GLY A 284 24.91 29.69 -8.53
N ILE A 285 23.78 29.10 -8.15
CA ILE A 285 23.69 28.12 -7.05
C ILE A 285 23.55 26.72 -7.66
N GLU A 286 24.49 25.85 -7.35
CA GLU A 286 24.44 24.45 -7.83
C GLU A 286 23.43 23.65 -7.01
N ILE A 287 22.37 23.16 -7.69
CA ILE A 287 21.34 22.34 -7.09
C ILE A 287 21.63 20.88 -7.42
N GLU A 288 21.91 20.08 -6.39
CA GLU A 288 22.23 18.66 -6.52
C GLU A 288 20.96 17.82 -6.72
N SER A 289 19.91 18.12 -5.98
CA SER A 289 18.63 17.44 -6.10
C SER A 289 17.47 18.28 -5.54
N VAL A 290 16.29 18.03 -6.11
CA VAL A 290 15.02 18.58 -5.65
C VAL A 290 14.05 17.41 -5.54
N ALA A 291 13.44 17.23 -4.37
CA ALA A 291 12.47 16.18 -4.13
C ALA A 291 11.31 16.71 -3.29
N PRO A 292 10.07 16.30 -3.55
CA PRO A 292 8.99 16.51 -2.60
C PRO A 292 9.38 15.88 -1.26
N ALA A 293 9.17 16.61 -0.16
CA ALA A 293 9.45 16.13 1.20
C ALA A 293 8.19 15.60 1.89
N ASP A 294 7.03 15.88 1.30
CA ASP A 294 5.69 15.48 1.71
C ASP A 294 5.07 14.36 0.88
N ASP A 295 5.82 13.74 -0.03
CA ASP A 295 5.42 12.53 -0.75
C ASP A 295 5.38 11.28 0.14
N ASP A 296 5.82 11.40 1.37
CA ASP A 296 5.79 10.36 2.37
C ASP A 296 4.46 10.42 3.15
N VAL A 297 3.95 9.24 3.44
CA VAL A 297 2.75 9.03 4.25
C VAL A 297 2.83 9.77 5.59
N ASN A 298 4.03 9.94 6.18
CA ASN A 298 4.21 10.64 7.46
C ASN A 298 3.86 12.12 7.37
N SER A 299 4.18 12.78 6.28
CA SER A 299 3.84 14.21 6.06
C SER A 299 2.33 14.43 6.00
N VAL A 300 1.61 13.51 5.32
CA VAL A 300 0.14 13.50 5.29
C VAL A 300 -0.43 13.22 6.68
N TYR A 301 0.23 12.35 7.46
CA TYR A 301 -0.17 12.07 8.83
C TYR A 301 0.04 13.24 9.78
N GLU A 302 1.20 13.88 9.76
CA GLU A 302 1.49 15.08 10.57
C GLU A 302 0.46 16.16 10.31
N TYR A 303 -0.03 16.22 9.08
CA TYR A 303 -1.06 17.16 8.69
C TYR A 303 -2.46 16.78 9.22
N LEU A 304 -2.92 15.54 9.00
CA LEU A 304 -4.27 15.09 9.38
C LEU A 304 -4.44 14.93 10.90
N ILE A 305 -3.37 14.70 11.64
CA ILE A 305 -3.40 14.44 13.09
C ILE A 305 -2.94 15.68 13.89
N GLY A 306 -2.29 16.66 13.23
CA GLY A 306 -1.64 17.80 13.87
C GLY A 306 -0.27 17.43 14.42
N SER A 307 0.70 18.33 14.26
CA SER A 307 2.10 18.15 14.68
C SER A 307 2.31 18.00 16.20
N ASP A 308 1.28 18.16 17.02
CA ASP A 308 1.38 18.17 18.48
C ASP A 308 1.12 16.82 19.18
N GLU A 309 0.67 15.77 18.47
CA GLU A 309 0.39 14.44 19.07
C GLU A 309 1.45 13.37 18.81
N VAL A 310 2.48 13.63 18.02
CA VAL A 310 3.53 12.63 17.69
C VAL A 310 4.63 12.55 18.77
N VAL A 311 4.55 13.37 19.83
CA VAL A 311 5.53 13.39 20.92
C VAL A 311 4.82 13.16 22.27
N ARG A 312 4.21 11.96 22.45
CA ARG A 312 3.95 11.40 23.80
C ARG A 312 3.89 9.89 23.77
#